data_e5d84ffb1458e65a35b476ac248dfc75
#
_entry.id   e5d84ffb1458e65a35b476ac248dfc75
#
_cell.length_a   1.000
_cell.length_b   1.000
_cell.length_c   1.000
_cell.angle_alpha   90.00
_cell.angle_beta   90.00
_cell.angle_gamma   90.00
#
_symmetry.space_group_name_H-M   'P 1'
#
loop_
_entity.id
_entity.type
_entity.pdbx_description
1 polymer ?
#
loop_
_entity_poly.entity_id
_entity_poly.type
_entity_poly.pdbx_seq_one_letter_code
_entity_poly.pdbx_strand_id
1 'polypeptide(L)'
;LTEKKETEAKKTKEDEAIQKIIDKSKMDLPEAMIETQCETMVEEFAQRIAQSGLTMEQYLQFSGMTVDQLKDQVRPEATTRIQSSLVLEQIAKEENIEVTDADIDAEVEKMAKAYGMEADKLKEYMGDAEKESMKKDIAITKAVDLIMDNVKERAKAKKKADAEESTEE
;
A
#
# COMPACT_ATOMS: atom_id res chain seq x y z
N LEU A 1 20.68 2.42 -10.10
CA LEU A 1 20.97 1.53 -8.94
C LEU A 1 20.71 2.25 -7.61
N THR A 2 20.99 3.54 -7.47
CA THR A 2 20.81 4.33 -6.24
C THR A 2 19.34 4.61 -5.98
N GLU A 3 18.58 5.08 -6.98
CA GLU A 3 17.15 5.37 -6.87
C GLU A 3 16.31 4.15 -6.45
N LYS A 4 16.60 2.95 -7.00
CA LYS A 4 15.90 1.72 -6.59
C LYS A 4 16.14 1.40 -5.12
N LYS A 5 17.37 1.54 -4.63
CA LYS A 5 17.69 1.29 -3.22
C LYS A 5 17.05 2.31 -2.28
N GLU A 6 16.94 3.56 -2.68
CA GLU A 6 16.27 4.61 -1.90
C GLU A 6 14.77 4.36 -1.83
N THR A 7 14.15 3.97 -2.94
CA THR A 7 12.72 3.62 -3.00
C THR A 7 12.41 2.38 -2.16
N GLU A 8 13.25 1.33 -2.25
CA GLU A 8 13.11 0.13 -1.42
C GLU A 8 13.29 0.42 0.07
N ALA A 9 14.28 1.25 0.44
CA ALA A 9 14.51 1.64 1.82
C ALA A 9 13.37 2.50 2.38
N LYS A 10 12.78 3.38 1.56
CA LYS A 10 11.60 4.16 1.94
C LYS A 10 10.42 3.23 2.19
N LYS A 11 10.12 2.33 1.26
CA LYS A 11 9.03 1.37 1.37
C LYS A 11 9.18 0.48 2.60
N THR A 12 10.37 -0.05 2.87
CA THR A 12 10.61 -0.86 4.08
C THR A 12 10.32 -0.09 5.36
N LYS A 13 10.67 1.19 5.44
CA LYS A 13 10.36 2.04 6.61
C LYS A 13 8.86 2.30 6.75
N GLU A 14 8.17 2.51 5.65
CA GLU A 14 6.71 2.66 5.61
C GLU A 14 6.04 1.39 6.12
N ASP A 15 6.41 0.23 5.59
CA ASP A 15 5.90 -1.07 5.99
C ASP A 15 6.15 -1.36 7.49
N GLU A 16 7.36 -1.08 7.99
CA GLU A 16 7.69 -1.23 9.42
C GLU A 16 6.87 -0.30 10.32
N ALA A 17 6.63 0.94 9.89
CA ALA A 17 5.83 1.90 10.66
C ALA A 17 4.36 1.45 10.72
N ILE A 18 3.79 1.04 9.59
CA ILE A 18 2.42 0.53 9.49
C ILE A 18 2.27 -0.75 10.31
N GLN A 19 3.23 -1.68 10.22
CA GLN A 19 3.21 -2.92 10.99
C GLN A 19 3.17 -2.67 12.50
N LYS A 20 3.94 -1.70 13.01
CA LYS A 20 3.90 -1.32 14.43
C LYS A 20 2.55 -0.75 14.87
N ILE A 21 1.82 -0.11 13.98
CA ILE A 21 0.48 0.39 14.25
C ILE A 21 -0.50 -0.79 14.26
N ILE A 22 -0.39 -1.70 13.29
CA ILE A 22 -1.20 -2.93 13.21
C ILE A 22 -1.05 -3.74 14.48
N ASP A 23 0.18 -3.96 14.95
CA ASP A 23 0.49 -4.75 16.16
C ASP A 23 -0.15 -4.17 17.44
N LYS A 24 -0.43 -2.86 17.44
CA LYS A 24 -1.11 -2.17 18.56
C LYS A 24 -2.61 -2.01 18.35
N SER A 25 -3.10 -2.29 17.18
CA SER A 25 -4.51 -2.19 16.82
C SER A 25 -5.24 -3.49 17.17
N LYS A 26 -6.50 -3.36 17.56
CA LYS A 26 -7.39 -4.51 17.73
C LYS A 26 -8.41 -4.49 16.61
N MET A 27 -8.38 -5.50 15.78
CA MET A 27 -9.34 -5.68 14.70
C MET A 27 -9.70 -7.15 14.56
N ASP A 28 -10.95 -7.41 14.26
CA ASP A 28 -11.45 -8.74 13.95
C ASP A 28 -11.73 -8.78 12.44
N LEU A 29 -11.04 -9.69 11.74
CA LEU A 29 -11.16 -9.81 10.30
C LEU A 29 -12.07 -11.00 9.97
N PRO A 30 -13.21 -10.75 9.31
CA PRO A 30 -14.04 -11.82 8.80
C PRO A 30 -13.27 -12.73 7.84
N GLU A 31 -13.41 -14.03 7.99
CA GLU A 31 -12.76 -15.03 7.14
C GLU A 31 -13.02 -14.80 5.66
N ALA A 32 -14.24 -14.37 5.29
CA ALA A 32 -14.61 -14.07 3.92
C ALA A 32 -13.77 -12.94 3.31
N MET A 33 -13.35 -11.94 4.10
CA MET A 33 -12.47 -10.87 3.61
C MET A 33 -11.08 -11.41 3.28
N ILE A 34 -10.54 -12.28 4.14
CA ILE A 34 -9.23 -12.90 3.94
C ILE A 34 -9.27 -13.78 2.69
N GLU A 35 -10.32 -14.59 2.52
CA GLU A 35 -10.50 -15.46 1.37
C GLU A 35 -10.54 -14.66 0.05
N THR A 36 -11.36 -13.60 0.01
CA THR A 36 -11.45 -12.72 -1.16
C THR A 36 -10.09 -12.07 -1.48
N GLN A 37 -9.35 -11.64 -0.47
CA GLN A 37 -8.02 -11.06 -0.66
C GLN A 37 -7.02 -12.09 -1.19
N CYS A 38 -7.08 -13.33 -0.69
CA CYS A 38 -6.25 -14.42 -1.21
C CYS A 38 -6.55 -14.71 -2.68
N GLU A 39 -7.83 -14.70 -3.07
CA GLU A 39 -8.23 -14.87 -4.47
C GLU A 39 -7.67 -13.77 -5.36
N THR A 40 -7.82 -12.52 -4.94
CA THR A 40 -7.23 -11.37 -5.66
C THR A 40 -5.71 -11.50 -5.81
N MET A 41 -4.99 -11.91 -4.75
CA MET A 41 -3.55 -12.09 -4.81
C MET A 41 -3.13 -13.24 -5.73
N VAL A 42 -3.89 -14.32 -5.77
CA VAL A 42 -3.66 -15.42 -6.71
C VAL A 42 -3.90 -14.98 -8.14
N GLU A 43 -4.92 -14.16 -8.41
CA GLU A 43 -5.18 -13.58 -9.74
C GLU A 43 -4.06 -12.62 -10.16
N GLU A 44 -3.60 -11.73 -9.26
CA GLU A 44 -2.44 -10.84 -9.50
C GLU A 44 -1.18 -11.66 -9.83
N PHE A 45 -0.98 -12.76 -9.11
CA PHE A 45 0.13 -13.67 -9.38
C PHE A 45 0.00 -14.34 -10.74
N ALA A 46 -1.21 -14.80 -11.10
CA ALA A 46 -1.49 -15.37 -12.43
C ALA A 46 -1.19 -14.39 -13.56
N GLN A 47 -1.60 -13.14 -13.41
CA GLN A 47 -1.30 -12.08 -14.39
C GLN A 47 0.22 -11.83 -14.50
N ARG A 48 0.94 -11.85 -13.39
CA ARG A 48 2.40 -11.65 -13.39
C ARG A 48 3.14 -12.77 -14.09
N ILE A 49 2.76 -14.03 -13.84
CA ILE A 49 3.37 -15.16 -14.54
C ILE A 49 2.99 -15.21 -16.02
N ALA A 50 1.77 -14.76 -16.38
CA ALA A 50 1.35 -14.65 -17.78
C ALA A 50 2.23 -13.66 -18.57
N GLN A 51 2.66 -12.56 -17.95
CA GLN A 51 3.63 -11.63 -18.55
C GLN A 51 4.98 -12.28 -18.84
N SER A 52 5.34 -13.34 -18.11
CA SER A 52 6.55 -14.14 -18.34
C SER A 52 6.33 -15.28 -19.35
N GLY A 53 5.16 -15.37 -19.99
CA GLY A 53 4.81 -16.38 -20.96
C GLY A 53 4.39 -17.74 -20.38
N LEU A 54 4.14 -17.82 -19.08
CA LEU A 54 3.67 -19.03 -18.40
C LEU A 54 2.20 -18.91 -18.04
N THR A 55 1.48 -20.03 -18.06
CA THR A 55 0.13 -20.09 -17.52
C THR A 55 0.15 -20.52 -16.03
N MET A 56 -0.91 -20.19 -15.30
CA MET A 56 -1.06 -20.66 -13.91
C MET A 56 -1.02 -22.20 -13.83
N GLU A 57 -1.65 -22.88 -14.77
CA GLU A 57 -1.66 -24.35 -14.84
C GLU A 57 -0.24 -24.91 -15.00
N GLN A 58 0.56 -24.35 -15.90
CA GLN A 58 1.95 -24.74 -16.08
C GLN A 58 2.78 -24.50 -14.80
N TYR A 59 2.58 -23.34 -14.17
CA TYR A 59 3.25 -23.03 -12.91
C TYR A 59 2.93 -24.05 -11.81
N LEU A 60 1.65 -24.36 -11.61
CA LEU A 60 1.22 -25.34 -10.61
C LEU A 60 1.77 -26.75 -10.92
N GLN A 61 1.82 -27.11 -12.20
CA GLN A 61 2.39 -28.39 -12.65
C GLN A 61 3.90 -28.49 -12.36
N PHE A 62 4.66 -27.40 -12.59
CA PHE A 62 6.09 -27.36 -12.33
C PHE A 62 6.42 -27.30 -10.83
N SER A 63 5.63 -26.56 -10.05
CA SER A 63 5.84 -26.41 -8.61
C SER A 63 5.30 -27.59 -7.80
N GLY A 64 4.44 -28.42 -8.38
CA GLY A 64 3.75 -29.50 -7.67
C GLY A 64 2.71 -29.01 -6.64
N MET A 65 2.31 -27.73 -6.75
CA MET A 65 1.36 -27.10 -5.83
C MET A 65 -0.06 -27.13 -6.37
N THR A 66 -1.02 -27.09 -5.45
CA THR A 66 -2.42 -26.82 -5.79
C THR A 66 -2.75 -25.33 -5.60
N VAL A 67 -3.88 -24.88 -6.17
CA VAL A 67 -4.38 -23.51 -5.96
C VAL A 67 -4.61 -23.25 -4.46
N ASP A 68 -5.14 -24.21 -3.73
CA ASP A 68 -5.40 -24.08 -2.28
C ASP A 68 -4.09 -23.88 -1.50
N GLN A 69 -3.05 -24.64 -1.82
CA GLN A 69 -1.73 -24.46 -1.22
C GLN A 69 -1.13 -23.09 -1.55
N LEU A 70 -1.37 -22.58 -2.75
CA LEU A 70 -0.94 -21.22 -3.11
C LEU A 70 -1.73 -20.17 -2.32
N LYS A 71 -3.05 -20.35 -2.14
CA LYS A 71 -3.87 -19.49 -1.27
C LYS A 71 -3.36 -19.49 0.16
N ASP A 72 -3.05 -20.66 0.72
CA ASP A 72 -2.49 -20.79 2.07
C ASP A 72 -1.16 -20.05 2.23
N GLN A 73 -0.30 -20.09 1.21
CA GLN A 73 0.97 -19.35 1.21
C GLN A 73 0.79 -17.83 1.23
N VAL A 74 -0.18 -17.31 0.48
CA VAL A 74 -0.41 -15.85 0.40
C VAL A 74 -1.28 -15.33 1.55
N ARG A 75 -1.93 -16.21 2.31
CA ARG A 75 -2.86 -15.86 3.40
C ARG A 75 -2.26 -14.92 4.46
N PRO A 76 -1.03 -15.10 4.98
CA PRO A 76 -0.44 -14.17 5.93
C PRO A 76 -0.28 -12.77 5.32
N GLU A 77 0.17 -12.68 4.07
CA GLU A 77 0.32 -11.42 3.36
C GLU A 77 -1.05 -10.78 3.07
N ALA A 78 -2.05 -11.56 2.66
CA ALA A 78 -3.42 -11.11 2.46
C ALA A 78 -3.99 -10.48 3.74
N THR A 79 -3.80 -11.15 4.89
CA THR A 79 -4.21 -10.65 6.19
C THR A 79 -3.55 -9.30 6.50
N THR A 80 -2.24 -9.20 6.32
CA THR A 80 -1.50 -7.95 6.55
C THR A 80 -1.96 -6.83 5.62
N ARG A 81 -2.24 -7.10 4.34
CA ARG A 81 -2.77 -6.11 3.39
C ARG A 81 -4.12 -5.55 3.84
N ILE A 82 -5.05 -6.42 4.29
CA ILE A 82 -6.35 -5.98 4.81
C ILE A 82 -6.15 -5.13 6.06
N GLN A 83 -5.33 -5.57 7.01
CA GLN A 83 -5.05 -4.84 8.23
C GLN A 83 -4.46 -3.46 7.94
N SER A 84 -3.50 -3.37 7.03
CA SER A 84 -2.90 -2.11 6.60
C SER A 84 -3.94 -1.17 6.01
N SER A 85 -4.79 -1.66 5.11
CA SER A 85 -5.85 -0.85 4.49
C SER A 85 -6.82 -0.31 5.53
N LEU A 86 -7.32 -1.16 6.43
CA LEU A 86 -8.26 -0.75 7.47
C LEU A 86 -7.66 0.27 8.45
N VAL A 87 -6.41 0.08 8.85
CA VAL A 87 -5.69 1.01 9.73
C VAL A 87 -5.51 2.36 9.05
N LEU A 88 -5.07 2.37 7.79
CA LEU A 88 -4.84 3.61 7.04
C LEU A 88 -6.14 4.35 6.73
N GLU A 89 -7.22 3.62 6.40
CA GLU A 89 -8.54 4.20 6.24
C GLU A 89 -9.05 4.84 7.54
N GLN A 90 -8.84 4.18 8.67
CA GLN A 90 -9.24 4.72 9.97
C GLN A 90 -8.42 5.96 10.34
N ILE A 91 -7.11 5.94 10.11
CA ILE A 91 -6.24 7.12 10.31
C ILE A 91 -6.71 8.27 9.42
N ALA A 92 -7.00 8.02 8.15
CA ALA A 92 -7.49 9.05 7.24
C ALA A 92 -8.80 9.70 7.74
N LYS A 93 -9.68 8.92 8.37
CA LYS A 93 -10.94 9.42 8.97
C LYS A 93 -10.69 10.21 10.26
N GLU A 94 -9.90 9.69 11.18
CA GLU A 94 -9.62 10.33 12.48
C GLU A 94 -8.85 11.64 12.33
N GLU A 95 -7.90 11.67 11.41
CA GLU A 95 -7.10 12.87 11.10
C GLU A 95 -7.80 13.82 10.11
N ASN A 96 -9.04 13.50 9.68
CA ASN A 96 -9.83 14.27 8.74
C ASN A 96 -9.04 14.63 7.46
N ILE A 97 -8.38 13.62 6.87
CA ILE A 97 -7.60 13.81 5.66
C ILE A 97 -8.53 14.12 4.50
N GLU A 98 -8.53 15.37 4.06
CA GLU A 98 -9.30 15.80 2.91
C GLU A 98 -8.55 15.52 1.61
N VAL A 99 -9.30 14.97 0.64
CA VAL A 99 -8.83 14.81 -0.74
C VAL A 99 -9.52 15.87 -1.58
N THR A 100 -8.71 16.79 -2.10
CA THR A 100 -9.20 17.88 -2.95
C THR A 100 -9.28 17.47 -4.41
N ASP A 101 -10.00 18.24 -5.23
CA ASP A 101 -10.03 18.01 -6.67
C ASP A 101 -8.63 18.15 -7.31
N ALA A 102 -7.78 19.00 -6.74
CA ALA A 102 -6.39 19.14 -7.19
C ALA A 102 -5.55 17.88 -6.93
N ASP A 103 -5.83 17.15 -5.85
CA ASP A 103 -5.17 15.87 -5.58
C ASP A 103 -5.58 14.80 -6.60
N ILE A 104 -6.87 14.78 -6.95
CA ILE A 104 -7.42 13.88 -7.97
C ILE A 104 -6.80 14.21 -9.32
N ASP A 105 -6.74 15.49 -9.68
CA ASP A 105 -6.15 15.96 -10.94
C ASP A 105 -4.68 15.54 -11.05
N ALA A 106 -3.91 15.71 -9.97
CA ALA A 106 -2.51 15.31 -9.93
C ALA A 106 -2.32 13.78 -10.09
N GLU A 107 -3.21 12.97 -9.51
CA GLU A 107 -3.12 11.52 -9.65
C GLU A 107 -3.54 11.07 -11.05
N VAL A 108 -4.58 11.67 -11.62
CA VAL A 108 -4.99 11.43 -13.03
C VAL A 108 -3.85 11.79 -13.99
N GLU A 109 -3.14 12.90 -13.76
CA GLU A 109 -1.97 13.25 -14.59
C GLU A 109 -0.85 12.22 -14.51
N LYS A 110 -0.57 11.68 -13.33
CA LYS A 110 0.43 10.61 -13.16
C LYS A 110 0.02 9.35 -13.91
N MET A 111 -1.24 8.94 -13.78
CA MET A 111 -1.78 7.79 -14.50
C MET A 111 -1.75 8.00 -16.01
N ALA A 112 -2.17 9.16 -16.48
CA ALA A 112 -2.17 9.51 -17.90
C ALA A 112 -0.75 9.45 -18.49
N LYS A 113 0.24 9.97 -17.77
CA LYS A 113 1.67 9.85 -18.16
C LYS A 113 2.14 8.41 -18.21
N ALA A 114 1.74 7.58 -17.26
CA ALA A 114 2.10 6.16 -17.23
C ALA A 114 1.50 5.37 -18.40
N TYR A 115 0.28 5.71 -18.81
CA TYR A 115 -0.41 5.07 -19.94
C TYR A 115 -0.15 5.74 -21.29
N GLY A 116 0.60 6.85 -21.33
CA GLY A 116 0.85 7.60 -22.56
C GLY A 116 -0.40 8.26 -23.14
N MET A 117 -1.34 8.65 -22.29
CA MET A 117 -2.63 9.26 -22.63
C MET A 117 -2.67 10.72 -22.17
N GLU A 118 -3.62 11.49 -22.71
CA GLU A 118 -3.94 12.83 -22.20
C GLU A 118 -4.83 12.74 -20.96
N ALA A 119 -4.53 13.54 -19.92
CA ALA A 119 -5.26 13.53 -18.65
C ALA A 119 -6.76 13.79 -18.83
N ASP A 120 -7.13 14.70 -19.72
CA ASP A 120 -8.54 15.05 -20.00
C ASP A 120 -9.31 13.86 -20.55
N LYS A 121 -8.70 13.09 -21.46
CA LYS A 121 -9.31 11.85 -21.97
C LYS A 121 -9.49 10.79 -20.88
N LEU A 122 -8.48 10.64 -20.00
CA LEU A 122 -8.60 9.70 -18.90
C LEU A 122 -9.75 10.10 -17.96
N LYS A 123 -9.91 11.39 -17.66
CA LYS A 123 -11.03 11.93 -16.87
C LYS A 123 -12.41 11.64 -17.45
N GLU A 124 -12.53 11.72 -18.78
CA GLU A 124 -13.79 11.42 -19.48
C GLU A 124 -14.20 9.94 -19.37
N TYR A 125 -13.22 9.04 -19.32
CA TYR A 125 -13.46 7.60 -19.14
C TYR A 125 -13.74 7.21 -17.69
N MET A 126 -13.37 8.04 -16.72
CA MET A 126 -13.56 7.78 -15.30
C MET A 126 -15.00 8.11 -14.89
N GLY A 127 -15.71 7.08 -14.45
CA GLY A 127 -17.02 7.22 -13.80
C GLY A 127 -16.91 7.69 -12.34
N ASP A 128 -18.06 7.91 -11.71
CA ASP A 128 -18.09 8.35 -10.31
C ASP A 128 -17.53 7.30 -9.35
N ALA A 129 -17.70 6.02 -9.65
CA ALA A 129 -17.16 4.91 -8.86
C ALA A 129 -15.63 4.89 -8.85
N GLU A 130 -15.01 5.09 -10.02
CA GLU A 130 -13.56 5.17 -10.17
C GLU A 130 -12.99 6.40 -9.44
N LYS A 131 -13.68 7.54 -9.49
CA LYS A 131 -13.28 8.74 -8.76
C LYS A 131 -13.35 8.55 -7.25
N GLU A 132 -14.40 7.89 -6.74
CA GLU A 132 -14.53 7.56 -5.32
C GLU A 132 -13.47 6.57 -4.85
N SER A 133 -13.13 5.57 -5.67
CA SER A 133 -12.02 4.66 -5.39
C SER A 133 -10.69 5.41 -5.34
N MET A 134 -10.43 6.27 -6.32
CA MET A 134 -9.21 7.09 -6.37
C MET A 134 -9.10 8.02 -5.15
N LYS A 135 -10.20 8.62 -4.69
CA LYS A 135 -10.20 9.43 -3.46
C LYS A 135 -9.75 8.63 -2.25
N LYS A 136 -10.21 7.39 -2.12
CA LYS A 136 -9.78 6.50 -1.03
C LYS A 136 -8.30 6.18 -1.11
N ASP A 137 -7.81 5.87 -2.29
CA ASP A 137 -6.39 5.54 -2.50
C ASP A 137 -5.49 6.75 -2.21
N ILE A 138 -5.91 7.96 -2.61
CA ILE A 138 -5.21 9.21 -2.28
C ILE A 138 -5.23 9.48 -0.77
N ALA A 139 -6.37 9.27 -0.10
CA ALA A 139 -6.47 9.44 1.34
C ALA A 139 -5.55 8.48 2.09
N ILE A 140 -5.46 7.22 1.66
CA ILE A 140 -4.53 6.22 2.19
C ILE A 140 -3.09 6.67 1.99
N THR A 141 -2.72 7.15 0.81
CA THR A 141 -1.38 7.65 0.52
C THR A 141 -1.00 8.83 1.42
N LYS A 142 -1.92 9.79 1.59
CA LYS A 142 -1.72 10.93 2.50
C LYS A 142 -1.61 10.48 3.97
N ALA A 143 -2.34 9.43 4.37
CA ALA A 143 -2.22 8.86 5.72
C ALA A 143 -0.82 8.24 5.94
N VAL A 144 -0.26 7.56 4.95
CA VAL A 144 1.12 7.05 4.99
C VAL A 144 2.12 8.20 5.14
N ASP A 145 1.98 9.25 4.34
CA ASP A 145 2.86 10.43 4.42
C ASP A 145 2.78 11.09 5.81
N LEU A 146 1.59 11.24 6.38
CA LEU A 146 1.38 11.75 7.74
C LEU A 146 2.09 10.89 8.79
N ILE A 147 1.99 9.57 8.71
CA ILE A 147 2.69 8.63 9.59
C ILE A 147 4.20 8.84 9.48
N MET A 148 4.73 8.91 8.25
CA MET A 148 6.17 9.04 8.01
C MET A 148 6.74 10.36 8.49
N ASP A 149 5.99 11.45 8.37
CA ASP A 149 6.40 12.76 8.88
C ASP A 149 6.49 12.77 10.41
N ASN A 150 5.54 12.12 11.10
CA ASN A 150 5.59 11.96 12.56
C ASN A 150 6.77 11.07 13.01
N VAL A 151 7.10 10.02 12.28
CA VAL A 151 8.27 9.16 12.57
C VAL A 151 9.57 9.94 12.42
N LYS A 152 9.72 10.78 11.41
CA LYS A 152 10.90 11.64 11.22
C LYS A 152 11.08 12.66 12.33
N GLU A 153 10.00 13.27 12.80
CA GLU A 153 10.03 14.24 13.91
C GLU A 153 10.51 13.60 15.21
N ARG A 154 10.03 12.40 15.55
CA ARG A 154 10.51 11.68 16.75
C ARG A 154 12.00 11.32 16.69
N ALA A 155 12.51 10.94 15.53
CA ALA A 155 13.92 10.64 15.34
C ALA A 155 14.80 11.90 15.50
N LYS A 156 14.34 13.06 15.05
CA LYS A 156 15.01 14.35 15.25
C LYS A 156 15.00 14.81 16.73
N ALA A 157 13.89 14.63 17.43
CA ALA A 157 13.76 14.98 18.85
C ALA A 157 14.72 14.14 19.72
N LYS A 158 14.84 12.84 19.45
CA LYS A 158 15.77 11.96 20.17
C LYS A 158 17.24 12.34 19.95
N LYS A 159 17.62 12.69 18.70
CA LYS A 159 18.97 13.18 18.40
C LYS A 159 19.30 14.50 19.09
N LYS A 160 18.31 15.36 19.33
CA LYS A 160 18.51 16.63 20.01
C LYS A 160 18.68 16.44 21.52
N ALA A 161 17.91 15.54 22.14
CA ALA A 161 18.05 15.19 23.54
C ALA A 161 19.43 14.56 23.86
N ASP A 162 19.85 13.57 23.02
CA ASP A 162 21.16 12.91 23.15
C ASP A 162 22.35 13.88 22.91
N ALA A 163 22.15 14.94 22.13
CA ALA A 163 23.17 15.96 21.88
C ALA A 163 23.27 16.99 23.01
N GLU A 164 22.18 17.30 23.71
CA GLU A 164 22.16 18.18 24.85
C GLU A 164 22.75 17.51 26.12
N GLU A 165 22.50 16.19 26.29
CA GLU A 165 23.07 15.41 27.40
C GLU A 165 24.58 15.19 27.26
N SER A 166 25.15 15.23 26.06
CA SER A 166 26.59 15.08 25.80
C SER A 166 27.39 16.37 25.89
N THR A 167 26.75 17.53 26.17
CA THR A 167 27.41 18.83 26.33
C THR A 167 27.46 19.34 27.80
N GLU A 168 26.90 18.56 28.73
CA GLU A 168 26.94 18.88 30.17
C GLU A 168 27.93 18.01 30.99
N GLU A 169 28.81 17.25 30.35
CA GLU A 169 30.00 16.63 30.97
C GLU A 169 31.26 17.34 30.42
#